data_1147d4154e1e58cfb7442e103e340134
#
_entry.id   1147d4154e1e58cfb7442e103e340134
#
_cell.length_a   1.000
_cell.length_b   1.000
_cell.length_c   1.000
_cell.angle_alpha   90.00
_cell.angle_beta   90.00
_cell.angle_gamma   90.00
#
_symmetry.space_group_name_H-M   'P 1'
#
loop_
_entity.id
_entity.type
_entity.pdbx_description
1 polymer ?
#
loop_
_entity_poly.entity_id
_entity_poly.type
_entity_poly.pdbx_seq_one_letter_code
_entity_poly.pdbx_strand_id
1 'polypeptide(L)'
;MVLLKGKPYADRRQAGRLLSESLAGYESYHPLILGIPRGGVIVADTIAGELKTELDIVLTRKLGAPGNPELAIGAVSESGRIHIQHDIAEKVGADEDYISREIEAQLAELRARQQRYRRVLPKVPLEGRTVILVDDGVATGATMQASLWAARDEGPKEVIVAVPVGARDAMERLEREADDVVCPYVPPYFYAIGQFYADFGQVSDQEVMEILQAHSQQSQDAGMRTEDRGQRTEGR
;
A
#
# COMPACT_ATOMS: atom_id res chain seq x y z
N MET A 1 -19.73 14.59 6.29
CA MET A 1 -19.62 13.12 6.03
C MET A 1 -20.92 12.46 6.46
N VAL A 2 -21.62 11.76 5.55
CA VAL A 2 -22.90 11.08 5.86
C VAL A 2 -22.59 9.69 6.40
N LEU A 3 -23.02 9.38 7.63
CA LEU A 3 -22.83 8.06 8.23
C LEU A 3 -23.81 7.03 7.63
N LEU A 4 -23.30 5.98 6.99
CA LEU A 4 -24.12 4.87 6.51
C LEU A 4 -24.23 3.81 7.61
N LYS A 5 -25.48 3.54 8.10
CA LYS A 5 -25.71 2.65 9.25
C LYS A 5 -24.85 3.01 10.48
N GLY A 6 -24.60 4.32 10.71
CA GLY A 6 -23.75 4.80 11.80
C GLY A 6 -22.24 4.64 11.55
N LYS A 7 -21.83 4.29 10.32
CA LYS A 7 -20.43 4.11 9.94
C LYS A 7 -20.04 5.08 8.82
N PRO A 8 -18.77 5.53 8.78
CA PRO A 8 -18.32 6.51 7.77
C PRO A 8 -18.29 5.96 6.35
N TYR A 9 -18.05 4.65 6.17
CA TYR A 9 -17.90 4.02 4.86
C TYR A 9 -18.89 2.87 4.66
N ALA A 10 -19.48 2.77 3.46
CA ALA A 10 -20.28 1.62 3.08
C ALA A 10 -19.37 0.38 2.87
N ASP A 11 -18.33 0.55 2.09
CA ASP A 11 -17.36 -0.46 1.70
C ASP A 11 -16.01 0.18 1.35
N ARG A 12 -15.01 -0.64 0.95
CA ARG A 12 -13.67 -0.18 0.55
C ARG A 12 -13.67 0.67 -0.71
N ARG A 13 -14.57 0.42 -1.66
CA ARG A 13 -14.67 1.22 -2.88
C ARG A 13 -15.19 2.63 -2.60
N GLN A 14 -16.20 2.78 -1.74
CA GLN A 14 -16.65 4.09 -1.32
C GLN A 14 -15.55 4.83 -0.53
N ALA A 15 -14.85 4.13 0.35
CA ALA A 15 -13.72 4.71 1.08
C ALA A 15 -12.63 5.22 0.12
N GLY A 16 -12.32 4.45 -0.93
CA GLY A 16 -11.38 4.85 -1.98
C GLY A 16 -11.82 6.12 -2.72
N ARG A 17 -13.10 6.21 -3.12
CA ARG A 17 -13.65 7.42 -3.78
C ARG A 17 -13.53 8.66 -2.90
N LEU A 18 -13.89 8.55 -1.62
CA LEU A 18 -13.78 9.68 -0.68
C LEU A 18 -12.32 10.06 -0.39
N LEU A 19 -11.42 9.09 -0.37
CA LEU A 19 -9.99 9.34 -0.18
C LEU A 19 -9.37 9.99 -1.42
N SER A 20 -9.80 9.63 -2.65
CA SER A 20 -9.31 10.26 -3.87
C SER A 20 -9.63 11.75 -3.94
N GLU A 21 -10.75 12.21 -3.37
CA GLU A 21 -11.07 13.63 -3.25
C GLU A 21 -10.00 14.40 -2.44
N SER A 22 -9.48 13.77 -1.38
CA SER A 22 -8.40 14.35 -0.55
C SER A 22 -7.04 14.29 -1.24
N LEU A 23 -6.89 13.44 -2.26
CA LEU A 23 -5.66 13.26 -3.05
C LEU A 23 -5.65 14.06 -4.36
N ALA A 24 -6.69 14.83 -4.67
CA ALA A 24 -6.81 15.58 -5.93
C ALA A 24 -5.61 16.52 -6.20
N GLY A 25 -4.97 17.05 -5.15
CA GLY A 25 -3.77 17.88 -5.26
C GLY A 25 -2.55 17.15 -5.83
N TYR A 26 -2.54 15.82 -5.80
CA TYR A 26 -1.43 14.99 -6.30
C TYR A 26 -1.61 14.56 -7.77
N GLU A 27 -2.77 14.77 -8.38
CA GLU A 27 -3.06 14.32 -9.76
C GLU A 27 -1.99 14.80 -10.76
N SER A 28 -1.55 16.06 -10.63
CA SER A 28 -0.54 16.66 -11.51
C SER A 28 0.85 16.04 -11.45
N TYR A 29 1.15 15.30 -10.39
CA TYR A 29 2.43 14.59 -10.21
C TYR A 29 2.43 13.20 -10.86
N HIS A 30 1.29 12.74 -11.40
CA HIS A 30 1.10 11.38 -11.94
C HIS A 30 1.66 10.30 -10.99
N PRO A 31 1.17 10.25 -9.74
CA PRO A 31 1.71 9.37 -8.74
C PRO A 31 1.50 7.90 -9.10
N LEU A 32 2.38 7.02 -8.64
CA LEU A 32 2.14 5.60 -8.63
C LEU A 32 1.37 5.23 -7.36
N ILE A 33 0.20 4.64 -7.50
CA ILE A 33 -0.60 4.16 -6.37
C ILE A 33 -0.14 2.75 -6.01
N LEU A 34 0.29 2.53 -4.77
CA LEU A 34 0.73 1.24 -4.26
C LEU A 34 -0.24 0.69 -3.23
N GLY A 35 -1.04 -0.30 -3.62
CA GLY A 35 -1.95 -0.98 -2.70
C GLY A 35 -1.25 -2.00 -1.81
N ILE A 36 -1.51 -1.98 -0.50
CA ILE A 36 -1.05 -3.03 0.41
C ILE A 36 -2.05 -4.20 0.34
N PRO A 37 -1.63 -5.40 -0.09
CA PRO A 37 -2.54 -6.54 -0.13
C PRO A 37 -2.97 -7.00 1.27
N ARG A 38 -4.23 -7.37 1.48
CA ARG A 38 -5.24 -7.56 0.45
C ARG A 38 -6.22 -6.39 0.35
N GLY A 39 -6.76 -5.90 1.48
CA GLY A 39 -7.82 -4.88 1.53
C GLY A 39 -7.45 -3.55 0.88
N GLY A 40 -6.21 -3.12 1.06
CA GLY A 40 -5.69 -1.88 0.48
C GLY A 40 -5.69 -1.85 -1.05
N VAL A 41 -5.65 -3.01 -1.72
CA VAL A 41 -5.69 -3.08 -3.19
C VAL A 41 -7.03 -2.59 -3.74
N ILE A 42 -8.15 -2.86 -3.06
CA ILE A 42 -9.48 -2.38 -3.50
C ILE A 42 -9.58 -0.86 -3.40
N VAL A 43 -9.03 -0.29 -2.33
CA VAL A 43 -8.98 1.16 -2.13
C VAL A 43 -8.05 1.81 -3.17
N ALA A 44 -6.87 1.21 -3.37
CA ALA A 44 -5.87 1.68 -4.33
C ALA A 44 -6.36 1.65 -5.78
N ASP A 45 -7.03 0.56 -6.20
CA ASP A 45 -7.67 0.43 -7.51
C ASP A 45 -8.68 1.56 -7.77
N THR A 46 -9.50 1.85 -6.75
CA THR A 46 -10.47 2.94 -6.84
C THR A 46 -9.78 4.30 -7.00
N ILE A 47 -8.74 4.57 -6.19
CA ILE A 47 -7.97 5.82 -6.28
C ILE A 47 -7.28 5.96 -7.64
N ALA A 48 -6.63 4.88 -8.11
CA ALA A 48 -5.95 4.89 -9.41
C ALA A 48 -6.91 5.17 -10.57
N GLY A 49 -8.13 4.62 -10.52
CA GLY A 49 -9.18 4.89 -11.49
C GLY A 49 -9.68 6.34 -11.48
N GLU A 50 -9.93 6.91 -10.28
CA GLU A 50 -10.38 8.30 -10.11
C GLU A 50 -9.30 9.31 -10.54
N LEU A 51 -8.04 9.10 -10.17
CA LEU A 51 -6.91 9.96 -10.53
C LEU A 51 -6.31 9.64 -11.91
N LYS A 52 -6.79 8.60 -12.60
CA LYS A 52 -6.31 8.14 -13.92
C LYS A 52 -4.80 7.93 -13.95
N THR A 53 -4.29 7.22 -12.96
CA THR A 53 -2.88 6.97 -12.77
C THR A 53 -2.59 5.47 -12.64
N GLU A 54 -1.31 5.11 -12.58
CA GLU A 54 -0.88 3.72 -12.49
C GLU A 54 -1.13 3.12 -11.10
N LEU A 55 -1.49 1.84 -11.08
CA LEU A 55 -1.61 1.00 -9.90
C LEU A 55 -0.51 -0.06 -9.89
N ASP A 56 0.12 -0.26 -8.75
CA ASP A 56 0.88 -1.46 -8.42
C ASP A 56 0.58 -1.87 -6.97
N ILE A 57 1.19 -2.94 -6.52
CA ILE A 57 1.12 -3.40 -5.14
C ILE A 57 2.49 -3.35 -4.48
N VAL A 58 2.51 -3.12 -3.19
CA VAL A 58 3.72 -3.26 -2.38
C VAL A 58 3.68 -4.58 -1.63
N LEU A 59 4.65 -5.44 -1.92
CA LEU A 59 4.79 -6.74 -1.27
C LEU A 59 5.91 -6.68 -0.25
N THR A 60 5.50 -6.62 1.01
CA THR A 60 6.40 -6.55 2.16
C THR A 60 5.92 -7.47 3.26
N ARG A 61 6.83 -7.81 4.15
CA ARG A 61 6.51 -8.48 5.39
C ARG A 61 7.27 -7.80 6.54
N LYS A 62 6.55 -7.43 7.59
CA LYS A 62 7.18 -6.93 8.81
C LYS A 62 7.98 -8.04 9.48
N LEU A 63 9.10 -7.68 10.07
CA LEU A 63 9.84 -8.53 11.00
C LEU A 63 9.34 -8.20 12.40
N GLY A 64 8.71 -9.16 13.07
CA GLY A 64 8.12 -8.95 14.40
C GLY A 64 9.16 -9.05 15.50
N ALA A 65 8.94 -8.31 16.61
CA ALA A 65 9.79 -8.41 17.79
C ALA A 65 9.58 -9.75 18.53
N PRO A 66 10.60 -10.27 19.25
CA PRO A 66 10.47 -11.41 20.11
C PRO A 66 9.33 -11.22 21.13
N GLY A 67 8.38 -12.16 21.16
CA GLY A 67 7.23 -12.11 22.09
C GLY A 67 6.16 -11.05 21.77
N ASN A 68 6.38 -10.17 20.79
CA ASN A 68 5.40 -9.18 20.34
C ASN A 68 5.43 -9.01 18.81
N PRO A 69 4.75 -9.89 18.04
CA PRO A 69 4.75 -9.84 16.58
C PRO A 69 4.15 -8.54 15.99
N GLU A 70 3.37 -7.78 16.78
CA GLU A 70 2.79 -6.52 16.34
C GLU A 70 3.79 -5.35 16.37
N LEU A 71 4.86 -5.45 17.11
CA LEU A 71 5.94 -4.48 17.12
C LEU A 71 6.92 -4.82 15.97
N ALA A 72 6.98 -3.96 14.94
CA ALA A 72 7.92 -4.14 13.85
C ALA A 72 9.34 -3.73 14.29
N ILE A 73 10.31 -4.64 14.11
CA ILE A 73 11.75 -4.37 14.24
C ILE A 73 12.42 -4.21 12.88
N GLY A 74 11.67 -4.39 11.79
CA GLY A 74 12.15 -4.29 10.43
C GLY A 74 11.12 -4.74 9.41
N ALA A 75 11.56 -4.84 8.17
CA ALA A 75 10.78 -5.30 7.04
C ALA A 75 11.64 -6.04 6.03
N VAL A 76 11.02 -6.96 5.29
CA VAL A 76 11.58 -7.55 4.07
C VAL A 76 10.68 -7.21 2.89
N SER A 77 11.26 -6.88 1.74
CA SER A 77 10.54 -6.56 0.51
C SER A 77 10.65 -7.68 -0.52
N GLU A 78 9.79 -7.65 -1.53
CA GLU A 78 9.83 -8.60 -2.66
C GLU A 78 11.13 -8.53 -3.47
N SER A 79 11.85 -7.40 -3.44
CA SER A 79 13.17 -7.26 -4.05
C SER A 79 14.30 -7.95 -3.27
N GLY A 80 13.97 -8.51 -2.09
CA GLY A 80 14.93 -9.14 -1.18
C GLY A 80 15.68 -8.13 -0.30
N ARG A 81 15.33 -6.83 -0.35
CA ARG A 81 15.88 -5.82 0.54
C ARG A 81 15.36 -6.03 1.95
N ILE A 82 16.24 -5.83 2.93
CA ILE A 82 15.97 -6.01 4.35
C ILE A 82 16.25 -4.67 5.04
N HIS A 83 15.25 -4.17 5.74
CA HIS A 83 15.37 -3.00 6.60
C HIS A 83 15.29 -3.42 8.05
N ILE A 84 16.26 -3.03 8.88
CA ILE A 84 16.28 -3.32 10.33
C ILE A 84 16.35 -2.01 11.11
N GLN A 85 15.44 -1.87 12.07
CA GLN A 85 15.48 -0.81 13.08
C GLN A 85 16.33 -1.29 14.27
N HIS A 86 17.65 -1.11 14.15
CA HIS A 86 18.61 -1.63 15.12
C HIS A 86 18.34 -1.17 16.56
N ASP A 87 17.96 0.11 16.75
CA ASP A 87 17.63 0.66 18.07
C ASP A 87 16.44 -0.02 18.74
N ILE A 88 15.45 -0.44 17.93
CA ILE A 88 14.27 -1.15 18.43
C ILE A 88 14.63 -2.61 18.66
N ALA A 89 15.32 -3.24 17.73
CA ALA A 89 15.74 -4.64 17.81
C ALA A 89 16.57 -4.90 19.09
N GLU A 90 17.54 -4.05 19.39
CA GLU A 90 18.35 -4.12 20.58
C GLU A 90 17.50 -3.98 21.88
N LYS A 91 16.61 -2.97 21.93
CA LYS A 91 15.74 -2.73 23.11
C LYS A 91 14.80 -3.87 23.42
N VAL A 92 14.39 -4.66 22.41
CA VAL A 92 13.49 -5.79 22.59
C VAL A 92 14.21 -7.14 22.67
N GLY A 93 15.55 -7.15 22.67
CA GLY A 93 16.36 -8.34 22.78
C GLY A 93 16.32 -9.24 21.53
N ALA A 94 16.09 -8.66 20.36
CA ALA A 94 16.19 -9.38 19.08
C ALA A 94 17.67 -9.49 18.68
N ASP A 95 18.28 -10.64 18.96
CA ASP A 95 19.64 -10.94 18.54
C ASP A 95 19.74 -11.27 17.04
N GLU A 96 20.97 -11.37 16.53
CA GLU A 96 21.24 -11.68 15.13
C GLU A 96 20.65 -13.02 14.68
N ASP A 97 20.65 -14.02 15.54
CA ASP A 97 20.09 -15.35 15.26
C ASP A 97 18.56 -15.29 15.16
N TYR A 98 17.90 -14.52 16.03
CA TYR A 98 16.47 -14.28 15.94
C TYR A 98 16.11 -13.55 14.65
N ILE A 99 16.79 -12.44 14.36
CA ILE A 99 16.57 -11.63 13.17
C ILE A 99 16.74 -12.49 11.90
N SER A 100 17.78 -13.29 11.81
CA SER A 100 18.04 -14.16 10.66
C SER A 100 16.92 -15.17 10.43
N ARG A 101 16.46 -15.85 11.48
CA ARG A 101 15.33 -16.82 11.40
C ARG A 101 14.03 -16.13 10.97
N GLU A 102 13.75 -14.95 11.53
CA GLU A 102 12.55 -14.18 11.19
C GLU A 102 12.57 -13.73 9.73
N ILE A 103 13.71 -13.26 9.23
CA ILE A 103 13.91 -12.91 7.81
C ILE A 103 13.62 -14.11 6.93
N GLU A 104 14.20 -15.28 7.19
CA GLU A 104 13.98 -16.48 6.39
C GLU A 104 12.50 -16.89 6.34
N ALA A 105 11.82 -16.87 7.48
CA ALA A 105 10.41 -17.20 7.59
C ALA A 105 9.53 -16.24 6.77
N GLN A 106 9.76 -14.93 6.91
CA GLN A 106 8.97 -13.91 6.22
C GLN A 106 9.26 -13.88 4.71
N LEU A 107 10.50 -14.12 4.29
CA LEU A 107 10.85 -14.23 2.85
C LEU A 107 10.18 -15.44 2.19
N ALA A 108 10.06 -16.58 2.87
CA ALA A 108 9.39 -17.76 2.31
C ALA A 108 7.91 -17.46 2.00
N GLU A 109 7.19 -16.81 2.93
CA GLU A 109 5.80 -16.40 2.71
C GLU A 109 5.68 -15.34 1.62
N LEU A 110 6.60 -14.37 1.59
CA LEU A 110 6.59 -13.28 0.63
C LEU A 110 6.76 -13.80 -0.82
N ARG A 111 7.69 -14.74 -1.03
CA ARG A 111 7.94 -15.37 -2.33
C ARG A 111 6.70 -16.06 -2.89
N ALA A 112 5.93 -16.75 -2.06
CA ALA A 112 4.69 -17.40 -2.49
C ALA A 112 3.64 -16.39 -2.99
N ARG A 113 3.51 -15.24 -2.32
CA ARG A 113 2.63 -14.13 -2.75
C ARG A 113 3.16 -13.45 -4.01
N GLN A 114 4.45 -13.16 -4.06
CA GLN A 114 5.10 -12.56 -5.22
C GLN A 114 4.88 -13.40 -6.48
N GLN A 115 5.15 -14.70 -6.44
CA GLN A 115 4.90 -15.59 -7.57
C GLN A 115 3.46 -15.56 -8.07
N ARG A 116 2.49 -15.37 -7.17
CA ARG A 116 1.07 -15.31 -7.51
C ARG A 116 0.69 -14.00 -8.17
N TYR A 117 1.01 -12.87 -7.55
CA TYR A 117 0.56 -11.56 -8.02
C TYR A 117 1.38 -11.03 -9.19
N ARG A 118 2.69 -11.29 -9.23
CA ARG A 118 3.57 -10.81 -10.31
C ARG A 118 3.41 -11.56 -11.64
N ARG A 119 2.60 -12.65 -11.66
CA ARG A 119 2.18 -13.28 -12.91
C ARG A 119 1.18 -12.42 -13.69
N VAL A 120 0.37 -11.63 -13.01
CA VAL A 120 -0.71 -10.83 -13.61
C VAL A 120 -0.36 -9.35 -13.73
N LEU A 121 0.50 -8.83 -12.85
CA LEU A 121 0.95 -7.44 -12.88
C LEU A 121 2.48 -7.40 -12.65
N PRO A 122 3.28 -7.08 -13.71
CA PRO A 122 4.71 -6.83 -13.57
C PRO A 122 4.96 -5.65 -12.60
N LYS A 123 6.07 -5.72 -11.87
CA LYS A 123 6.44 -4.66 -10.93
C LYS A 123 6.79 -3.37 -11.67
N VAL A 124 6.25 -2.26 -11.18
CA VAL A 124 6.58 -0.91 -11.67
C VAL A 124 7.74 -0.34 -10.84
N PRO A 125 8.82 0.19 -11.46
CA PRO A 125 9.91 0.86 -10.74
C PRO A 125 9.44 2.10 -9.97
N LEU A 126 9.94 2.27 -8.74
CA LEU A 126 9.60 3.41 -7.88
C LEU A 126 10.57 4.58 -8.02
N GLU A 127 11.78 4.34 -8.54
CA GLU A 127 12.86 5.32 -8.59
C GLU A 127 12.42 6.65 -9.21
N GLY A 128 12.64 7.75 -8.49
CA GLY A 128 12.34 9.11 -8.92
C GLY A 128 10.85 9.46 -9.02
N ARG A 129 9.93 8.56 -8.66
CA ARG A 129 8.48 8.78 -8.75
C ARG A 129 7.89 9.28 -7.42
N THR A 130 6.81 10.03 -7.51
CA THR A 130 5.88 10.23 -6.40
C THR A 130 5.08 8.95 -6.21
N VAL A 131 5.08 8.39 -5.00
CA VAL A 131 4.42 7.14 -4.65
C VAL A 131 3.39 7.39 -3.57
N ILE A 132 2.18 6.83 -3.72
CA ILE A 132 1.14 6.88 -2.69
C ILE A 132 0.88 5.45 -2.19
N LEU A 133 1.28 5.17 -0.94
CA LEU A 133 0.99 3.91 -0.25
C LEU A 133 -0.43 3.91 0.30
N VAL A 134 -1.21 2.89 -0.04
CA VAL A 134 -2.64 2.81 0.27
C VAL A 134 -2.97 1.52 1.01
N ASP A 135 -3.74 1.64 2.10
CA ASP A 135 -4.40 0.51 2.77
C ASP A 135 -5.87 0.86 3.09
N ASP A 136 -6.68 -0.13 3.50
CA ASP A 136 -8.09 0.08 3.87
C ASP A 136 -8.26 0.69 5.27
N GLY A 137 -7.19 0.82 6.03
CA GLY A 137 -7.10 1.50 7.31
C GLY A 137 -5.85 1.11 8.07
N VAL A 138 -5.52 1.92 9.07
CA VAL A 138 -4.32 1.71 9.88
C VAL A 138 -4.68 1.62 11.36
N ALA A 139 -4.46 0.44 11.96
CA ALA A 139 -4.62 0.20 13.40
C ALA A 139 -3.30 0.44 14.14
N THR A 140 -2.40 -0.56 14.15
CA THR A 140 -1.07 -0.43 14.79
C THR A 140 -0.05 0.32 13.93
N GLY A 141 -0.26 0.38 12.64
CA GLY A 141 0.66 1.00 11.68
C GLY A 141 1.84 0.11 11.25
N ALA A 142 2.05 -1.04 11.87
CA ALA A 142 3.24 -1.85 11.62
C ALA A 142 3.37 -2.33 10.15
N THR A 143 2.26 -2.69 9.49
CA THR A 143 2.27 -3.09 8.08
C THR A 143 2.56 -1.89 7.17
N MET A 144 1.91 -0.76 7.41
CA MET A 144 2.14 0.47 6.65
C MET A 144 3.59 0.95 6.80
N GLN A 145 4.12 0.93 8.02
CA GLN A 145 5.50 1.30 8.31
C GLN A 145 6.49 0.37 7.57
N ALA A 146 6.27 -0.94 7.60
CA ALA A 146 7.08 -1.89 6.85
C ALA A 146 7.05 -1.62 5.34
N SER A 147 5.87 -1.26 4.81
CA SER A 147 5.70 -0.91 3.39
C SER A 147 6.37 0.41 3.04
N LEU A 148 6.33 1.40 3.93
CA LEU A 148 7.00 2.69 3.78
C LEU A 148 8.53 2.52 3.70
N TRP A 149 9.13 1.73 4.60
CA TRP A 149 10.57 1.46 4.56
C TRP A 149 10.97 0.76 3.27
N ALA A 150 10.22 -0.26 2.87
CA ALA A 150 10.50 -0.99 1.64
C ALA A 150 10.36 -0.11 0.38
N ALA A 151 9.36 0.77 0.34
CA ALA A 151 9.20 1.71 -0.77
C ALA A 151 10.36 2.72 -0.82
N ARG A 152 10.76 3.29 0.32
CA ARG A 152 11.89 4.24 0.40
C ARG A 152 13.21 3.63 -0.07
N ASP A 153 13.44 2.36 0.21
CA ASP A 153 14.65 1.65 -0.23
C ASP A 153 14.75 1.51 -1.76
N GLU A 154 13.65 1.74 -2.49
CA GLU A 154 13.62 1.71 -3.97
C GLU A 154 13.87 3.09 -4.62
N GLY A 155 14.14 4.13 -3.83
CA GLY A 155 14.55 5.46 -4.29
C GLY A 155 13.44 6.30 -4.93
N PRO A 156 12.18 6.28 -4.45
CA PRO A 156 11.16 7.21 -4.91
C PRO A 156 11.58 8.66 -4.62
N LYS A 157 10.97 9.59 -5.36
CA LYS A 157 11.14 11.02 -5.09
C LYS A 157 10.50 11.40 -3.76
N GLU A 158 9.31 10.88 -3.50
CA GLU A 158 8.53 11.09 -2.28
C GLU A 158 7.57 9.92 -2.05
N VAL A 159 7.25 9.64 -0.79
CA VAL A 159 6.30 8.60 -0.38
C VAL A 159 5.23 9.22 0.50
N ILE A 160 4.00 9.22 -0.01
CA ILE A 160 2.80 9.66 0.68
C ILE A 160 2.08 8.43 1.23
N VAL A 161 1.57 8.51 2.44
CA VAL A 161 0.67 7.50 3.02
C VAL A 161 -0.76 7.99 2.88
N ALA A 162 -1.65 7.17 2.32
CA ALA A 162 -3.06 7.50 2.16
C ALA A 162 -3.95 6.37 2.66
N VAL A 163 -4.76 6.65 3.70
CA VAL A 163 -5.70 5.68 4.27
C VAL A 163 -7.03 6.34 4.63
N PRO A 164 -8.17 5.65 4.45
CA PRO A 164 -9.48 6.22 4.78
C PRO A 164 -9.64 6.51 6.28
N VAL A 165 -9.04 5.66 7.13
CA VAL A 165 -9.15 5.74 8.58
C VAL A 165 -7.87 5.24 9.25
N GLY A 166 -7.44 5.92 10.31
CA GLY A 166 -6.25 5.56 11.08
C GLY A 166 -6.39 5.82 12.57
N ALA A 167 -5.76 4.96 13.38
CA ALA A 167 -5.59 5.22 14.80
C ALA A 167 -4.63 6.40 15.02
N ARG A 168 -4.96 7.31 15.95
CA ARG A 168 -4.19 8.54 16.20
C ARG A 168 -2.69 8.28 16.37
N ASP A 169 -2.34 7.38 17.28
CA ASP A 169 -0.92 7.10 17.58
C ASP A 169 -0.16 6.52 16.38
N ALA A 170 -0.85 5.78 15.51
CA ALA A 170 -0.26 5.25 14.28
C ALA A 170 -0.05 6.37 13.26
N MET A 171 -1.03 7.27 13.08
CA MET A 171 -0.90 8.42 12.18
C MET A 171 0.25 9.33 12.61
N GLU A 172 0.35 9.68 13.88
CA GLU A 172 1.43 10.51 14.44
C GLU A 172 2.84 9.87 14.25
N ARG A 173 2.94 8.54 14.20
CA ARG A 173 4.20 7.87 13.85
C ARG A 173 4.50 7.96 12.36
N LEU A 174 3.52 7.69 11.51
CA LEU A 174 3.68 7.73 10.06
C LEU A 174 4.01 9.12 9.54
N GLU A 175 3.43 10.19 10.13
CA GLU A 175 3.74 11.59 9.83
C GLU A 175 5.21 11.96 10.05
N ARG A 176 5.93 11.23 10.90
CA ARG A 176 7.38 11.44 11.12
C ARG A 176 8.26 10.73 10.10
N GLU A 177 7.71 9.76 9.38
CA GLU A 177 8.47 8.88 8.49
C GLU A 177 8.11 9.06 7.01
N ALA A 178 6.86 9.40 6.70
CA ALA A 178 6.40 9.70 5.34
C ALA A 178 6.65 11.16 4.97
N ASP A 179 6.61 11.49 3.68
CA ASP A 179 6.72 12.88 3.21
C ASP A 179 5.38 13.62 3.39
N ASP A 180 4.27 12.89 3.31
CA ASP A 180 2.93 13.37 3.70
C ASP A 180 2.04 12.21 4.13
N VAL A 181 0.99 12.51 4.92
CA VAL A 181 -0.01 11.55 5.39
C VAL A 181 -1.43 12.09 5.17
N VAL A 182 -2.18 11.42 4.32
CA VAL A 182 -3.57 11.75 4.02
C VAL A 182 -4.50 10.74 4.70
N CYS A 183 -5.10 11.14 5.83
CA CYS A 183 -6.06 10.34 6.57
C CYS A 183 -7.29 11.18 6.96
N PRO A 184 -8.37 11.16 6.16
CA PRO A 184 -9.55 12.00 6.41
C PRO A 184 -10.29 11.71 7.71
N TYR A 185 -10.11 10.52 8.28
CA TYR A 185 -10.81 10.14 9.49
C TYR A 185 -9.89 9.53 10.55
N VAL A 186 -9.61 10.29 11.61
CA VAL A 186 -8.88 9.86 12.80
C VAL A 186 -9.84 9.86 13.99
N PRO A 187 -10.50 8.73 14.29
CA PRO A 187 -11.51 8.65 15.35
C PRO A 187 -10.89 8.72 16.75
N PRO A 188 -11.64 9.19 17.75
CA PRO A 188 -11.17 9.23 19.15
C PRO A 188 -11.02 7.83 19.77
N TYR A 189 -11.80 6.85 19.27
CA TYR A 189 -11.77 5.46 19.72
C TYR A 189 -11.59 4.53 18.51
N PHE A 190 -10.54 3.72 18.55
CA PHE A 190 -10.19 2.80 17.47
C PHE A 190 -9.93 1.40 18.05
N TYR A 191 -10.80 0.44 17.72
CA TYR A 191 -10.64 -0.96 18.15
C TYR A 191 -10.24 -1.88 16.99
N ALA A 192 -10.86 -1.69 15.82
CA ALA A 192 -10.57 -2.45 14.62
C ALA A 192 -11.00 -1.66 13.36
N ILE A 193 -10.30 -1.86 12.24
CA ILE A 193 -10.60 -1.16 10.96
C ILE A 193 -12.06 -1.41 10.54
N GLY A 194 -12.54 -2.64 10.64
CA GLY A 194 -13.89 -3.02 10.22
C GLY A 194 -15.04 -2.30 10.94
N GLN A 195 -14.79 -1.66 12.10
CA GLN A 195 -15.83 -0.88 12.77
C GLN A 195 -16.28 0.35 11.97
N PHE A 196 -15.46 0.81 11.04
CA PHE A 196 -15.72 2.00 10.23
C PHE A 196 -16.38 1.71 8.90
N TYR A 197 -16.59 0.42 8.57
CA TYR A 197 -17.19 -0.04 7.35
C TYR A 197 -18.52 -0.73 7.60
N ALA A 198 -19.53 -0.44 6.79
CA ALA A 198 -20.81 -1.14 6.85
C ALA A 198 -20.70 -2.58 6.30
N ASP A 199 -19.89 -2.75 5.24
CA ASP A 199 -19.46 -4.02 4.70
C ASP A 199 -17.92 -4.09 4.71
N PHE A 200 -17.36 -5.06 5.46
CA PHE A 200 -15.93 -5.29 5.60
C PHE A 200 -15.62 -6.79 5.49
N GLY A 201 -16.07 -7.41 4.39
CA GLY A 201 -15.78 -8.80 4.09
C GLY A 201 -14.28 -9.07 3.93
N GLN A 202 -13.87 -10.35 4.07
CA GLN A 202 -12.51 -10.77 3.78
C GLN A 202 -12.25 -10.68 2.28
N VAL A 203 -11.15 -10.02 1.91
CA VAL A 203 -10.65 -9.96 0.53
C VAL A 203 -9.81 -11.20 0.26
N SER A 204 -10.14 -11.94 -0.80
CA SER A 204 -9.40 -13.13 -1.22
C SER A 204 -8.21 -12.76 -2.12
N ASP A 205 -7.22 -13.66 -2.21
CA ASP A 205 -6.13 -13.51 -3.19
C ASP A 205 -6.65 -13.52 -4.64
N GLN A 206 -7.75 -14.26 -4.90
CA GLN A 206 -8.37 -14.31 -6.21
C GLN A 206 -8.93 -12.94 -6.60
N GLU A 207 -9.64 -12.28 -5.71
CA GLU A 207 -10.18 -10.93 -5.94
C GLU A 207 -9.06 -9.90 -6.19
N VAL A 208 -7.96 -9.98 -5.44
CA VAL A 208 -6.77 -9.16 -5.70
C VAL A 208 -6.23 -9.40 -7.11
N MET A 209 -6.06 -10.67 -7.53
CA MET A 209 -5.57 -11.00 -8.87
C MET A 209 -6.49 -10.49 -9.99
N GLU A 210 -7.81 -10.57 -9.82
CA GLU A 210 -8.78 -10.05 -10.78
C GLU A 210 -8.65 -8.54 -10.97
N ILE A 211 -8.50 -7.79 -9.88
CA ILE A 211 -8.26 -6.34 -9.92
C ILE A 211 -6.95 -6.03 -10.67
N LEU A 212 -5.85 -6.68 -10.30
CA LEU A 212 -4.54 -6.45 -10.90
C LEU A 212 -4.52 -6.81 -12.39
N GLN A 213 -5.21 -7.89 -12.77
CA GLN A 213 -5.32 -8.31 -14.17
C GLN A 213 -6.12 -7.30 -15.01
N ALA A 214 -7.24 -6.81 -14.49
CA ALA A 214 -8.03 -5.79 -15.17
C ALA A 214 -7.23 -4.50 -15.39
N HIS A 215 -6.44 -4.08 -14.40
CA HIS A 215 -5.59 -2.90 -14.50
C HIS A 215 -4.44 -3.09 -15.51
N SER A 216 -3.80 -4.25 -15.53
CA SER A 216 -2.75 -4.59 -16.49
C SER A 216 -3.27 -4.55 -17.94
N GLN A 217 -4.47 -5.04 -18.20
CA GLN A 217 -5.09 -5.00 -19.53
C GLN A 217 -5.38 -3.56 -19.97
N GLN A 218 -5.93 -2.72 -19.08
CA GLN A 218 -6.19 -1.31 -19.38
C GLN A 218 -4.93 -0.52 -19.74
N SER A 219 -3.83 -0.79 -19.05
CA SER A 219 -2.53 -0.16 -19.30
C SER A 219 -1.95 -0.57 -20.66
N GLN A 220 -2.10 -1.82 -21.06
CA GLN A 220 -1.68 -2.32 -22.38
C GLN A 220 -2.50 -1.70 -23.51
N ASP A 221 -3.82 -1.60 -23.36
CA ASP A 221 -4.72 -0.98 -24.35
C ASP A 221 -4.46 0.51 -24.52
N ALA A 222 -4.10 1.21 -23.44
CA ALA A 222 -3.73 2.62 -23.47
C ALA A 222 -2.39 2.83 -24.21
N GLY A 223 -1.40 1.97 -24.00
CA GLY A 223 -0.11 1.99 -24.68
C GLY A 223 -0.24 1.79 -26.21
N MET A 224 -1.04 0.80 -26.64
CA MET A 224 -1.29 0.54 -28.07
C MET A 224 -1.98 1.71 -28.79
N ARG A 225 -2.88 2.43 -28.12
CA ARG A 225 -3.57 3.58 -28.72
C ARG A 225 -2.65 4.79 -28.92
N THR A 226 -1.61 4.95 -28.12
CA THR A 226 -0.63 6.03 -28.26
C THR A 226 0.35 5.76 -29.39
N GLU A 227 0.76 4.50 -29.61
CA GLU A 227 1.64 4.12 -30.72
C GLU A 227 0.95 4.25 -32.09
N ASP A 228 -0.34 3.87 -32.22
CA ASP A 228 -1.10 4.02 -33.47
C ASP A 228 -1.35 5.50 -33.86
N ARG A 229 -1.41 6.40 -32.88
CA ARG A 229 -1.49 7.85 -33.14
C ARG A 229 -0.16 8.45 -33.58
N GLY A 230 0.97 7.97 -33.06
CA GLY A 230 2.31 8.43 -33.45
C GLY A 230 2.63 8.11 -34.92
N GLN A 231 2.26 6.92 -35.39
CA GLN A 231 2.53 6.49 -36.77
C GLN A 231 1.68 7.21 -37.84
N ARG A 232 0.53 7.76 -37.46
CA ARG A 232 -0.34 8.54 -38.40
C ARG A 232 0.09 10.01 -38.60
N THR A 233 0.98 10.53 -37.75
CA THR A 233 1.47 11.91 -37.87
C THR A 233 2.77 12.03 -38.64
N GLU A 234 3.52 10.96 -38.86
CA GLU A 234 4.76 10.95 -39.66
C GLU A 234 4.56 10.63 -41.15
N GLY A 235 3.32 10.41 -41.58
CA GLY A 235 2.96 10.07 -42.99
C GLY A 235 2.28 11.20 -43.78
N ARG A 236 2.50 12.47 -43.40
CA ARG A 236 2.01 13.62 -44.20
C ARG A 236 3.09 14.63 -44.54
#